data_5a9d3a659bfb8971fc5774be44d3e06c
#
_entry.id   5a9d3a659bfb8971fc5774be44d3e06c
#
_cell.length_a   1.000
_cell.length_b   1.000
_cell.length_c   1.000
_cell.angle_alpha   90.00
_cell.angle_beta   90.00
_cell.angle_gamma   90.00
#
_symmetry.space_group_name_H-M   'P 1'
#
loop_
_entity.id
_entity.type
_entity.pdbx_description
1 polymer ?
#
loop_
_entity_poly.entity_id
_entity_poly.type
_entity_poly.pdbx_seq_one_letter_code
_entity_poly.pdbx_strand_id
1 'polypeptide(L)'
;MKRHPFIILLSLVTIFVMILTACAAPTPAPTEKPAEPAQPAETKAPEPEKPSLPAFDKACTPDDEGTVKPVDMQPDKPMKIAVLGLENNPFWIPVKEGTMKAAEELKPYGVTVDWIVPGDQHTAEVFGGAIEAAVAQEYDAIATIAGDAGVAPFMDKAVGAGIPVATFNSETATPNKRAFFVGADLYLQGQTACKAMAEAIGGKGKVAIITGFFAVEAHELRRTGFVDECKKSFPDIEVVGEVENLDKGDTAYTQAQDFMSANPDLVGIYVTAGGPFGAAAAVEDAGKAGKVWVVSFDFVEETMQFVDKGVIYATIGQDPFAQGHDPAIRLFNYLVGDVVPECGRLVTRADIVTKKNIADFWTPK
;
A
#
# COMPACT_ATOMS: atom_id res chain seq x y z
N MET A 1 -56.26 -22.65 7.45
CA MET A 1 -56.89 -23.91 6.93
C MET A 1 -56.29 -24.27 5.60
N LYS A 2 -55.96 -25.53 5.44
CA LYS A 2 -55.49 -26.36 4.31
C LYS A 2 -53.99 -26.54 4.19
N ARG A 3 -53.57 -27.66 4.77
CA ARG A 3 -52.37 -28.46 4.56
C ARG A 3 -52.49 -29.22 3.25
N HIS A 4 -51.42 -29.46 2.51
CA HIS A 4 -51.26 -30.65 1.66
C HIS A 4 -49.81 -31.13 1.69
N PRO A 5 -49.57 -32.45 1.56
CA PRO A 5 -48.43 -33.13 2.13
C PRO A 5 -47.39 -33.60 1.10
N PHE A 6 -46.20 -33.89 1.66
CA PHE A 6 -45.12 -34.76 1.24
C PHE A 6 -45.43 -35.88 0.25
N ILE A 7 -44.57 -36.08 -0.74
CA ILE A 7 -44.30 -37.40 -1.34
C ILE A 7 -42.76 -37.57 -1.44
N ILE A 8 -42.27 -38.55 -0.66
CA ILE A 8 -40.92 -39.10 -0.71
C ILE A 8 -40.93 -40.20 -1.78
N LEU A 9 -40.02 -40.18 -2.76
CA LEU A 9 -39.78 -41.30 -3.65
C LEU A 9 -38.33 -41.81 -3.44
N LEU A 10 -38.26 -42.97 -2.82
CA LEU A 10 -37.06 -43.78 -2.56
C LEU A 10 -36.85 -44.70 -3.76
N SER A 11 -35.71 -44.61 -4.49
CA SER A 11 -35.37 -45.59 -5.53
C SER A 11 -34.10 -46.33 -5.13
N LEU A 12 -34.30 -47.61 -4.77
CA LEU A 12 -33.26 -48.61 -4.64
C LEU A 12 -32.76 -49.01 -6.04
N VAL A 13 -31.45 -48.99 -6.26
CA VAL A 13 -30.78 -49.64 -7.38
C VAL A 13 -29.98 -50.80 -6.83
N THR A 14 -30.41 -52.00 -7.17
CA THR A 14 -29.78 -53.31 -6.86
C THR A 14 -28.62 -53.55 -7.81
N ILE A 15 -27.41 -53.82 -7.24
CA ILE A 15 -26.25 -54.21 -7.98
C ILE A 15 -26.33 -55.74 -8.23
N PHE A 16 -26.31 -56.15 -9.49
CA PHE A 16 -26.21 -57.56 -9.90
C PHE A 16 -24.75 -57.84 -10.29
N VAL A 17 -24.05 -58.65 -9.49
CA VAL A 17 -22.71 -59.14 -9.79
C VAL A 17 -22.81 -60.48 -10.48
N MET A 18 -22.46 -60.56 -11.76
CA MET A 18 -22.22 -61.83 -12.45
C MET A 18 -20.75 -62.17 -12.42
N ILE A 19 -20.40 -63.26 -11.77
CA ILE A 19 -19.09 -63.92 -11.85
C ILE A 19 -19.07 -64.86 -13.07
N LEU A 20 -18.27 -64.54 -14.07
CA LEU A 20 -17.95 -65.45 -15.16
C LEU A 20 -16.50 -65.96 -14.99
N THR A 21 -16.36 -67.19 -14.54
CA THR A 21 -15.12 -67.95 -14.58
C THR A 21 -14.88 -68.47 -15.99
N ALA A 22 -13.88 -67.95 -16.67
CA ALA A 22 -13.37 -68.54 -17.92
C ALA A 22 -11.94 -69.03 -17.70
N CYS A 23 -11.72 -70.37 -17.86
CA CYS A 23 -10.41 -71.01 -17.96
C CYS A 23 -9.71 -70.52 -19.24
N ALA A 24 -8.56 -69.84 -19.09
CA ALA A 24 -7.66 -69.56 -20.21
C ALA A 24 -6.34 -70.36 -20.05
N ALA A 25 -5.92 -71.02 -21.11
CA ALA A 25 -4.68 -71.75 -21.22
C ALA A 25 -3.43 -70.80 -21.17
N PRO A 26 -2.25 -71.27 -20.76
CA PRO A 26 -1.07 -70.44 -20.62
C PRO A 26 -0.51 -69.97 -21.98
N THR A 27 -0.42 -68.63 -22.13
CA THR A 27 0.25 -67.99 -23.27
C THR A 27 1.77 -68.05 -23.06
N PRO A 28 2.58 -68.38 -24.11
CA PRO A 28 4.04 -68.30 -23.95
C PRO A 28 4.56 -66.90 -23.70
N ALA A 29 5.60 -66.81 -22.85
CA ALA A 29 6.24 -65.56 -22.45
C ALA A 29 6.81 -64.84 -23.68
N PRO A 30 6.66 -63.42 -23.69
CA PRO A 30 7.31 -62.61 -24.72
C PRO A 30 8.82 -62.62 -24.50
N THR A 31 9.55 -62.89 -25.58
CA THR A 31 11.03 -62.80 -25.65
C THR A 31 11.44 -61.36 -25.42
N GLU A 32 12.20 -61.07 -24.36
CA GLU A 32 12.76 -59.75 -24.08
C GLU A 32 13.65 -59.30 -25.24
N LYS A 33 13.30 -58.15 -25.82
CA LYS A 33 14.15 -57.45 -26.77
C LYS A 33 15.28 -56.75 -25.96
N PRO A 34 16.55 -56.85 -26.46
CA PRO A 34 17.65 -56.20 -25.73
C PRO A 34 17.35 -54.72 -25.48
N ALA A 35 17.51 -54.26 -24.24
CA ALA A 35 17.38 -52.87 -23.85
C ALA A 35 18.42 -52.01 -24.57
N GLU A 36 17.97 -51.03 -25.28
CA GLU A 36 18.79 -49.96 -25.84
C GLU A 36 19.49 -49.22 -24.70
N PRO A 37 20.76 -48.83 -24.79
CA PRO A 37 21.45 -48.17 -23.71
C PRO A 37 20.74 -46.84 -23.42
N ALA A 38 20.30 -46.64 -22.17
CA ALA A 38 19.73 -45.39 -21.71
C ALA A 38 20.75 -44.24 -21.95
N GLN A 39 20.35 -43.25 -22.73
CA GLN A 39 21.08 -41.99 -22.83
C GLN A 39 21.24 -41.41 -21.41
N PRO A 40 22.42 -40.89 -21.05
CA PRO A 40 22.58 -40.19 -19.78
C PRO A 40 21.58 -39.04 -19.73
N ALA A 41 20.79 -39.00 -18.68
CA ALA A 41 19.96 -37.83 -18.39
C ALA A 41 20.86 -36.61 -18.36
N GLU A 42 20.61 -35.63 -19.24
CA GLU A 42 21.24 -34.30 -19.16
C GLU A 42 20.89 -33.74 -17.79
N THR A 43 21.88 -33.67 -16.92
CA THR A 43 21.79 -32.95 -15.66
C THR A 43 21.70 -31.47 -16.04
N LYS A 44 20.48 -30.91 -16.02
CA LYS A 44 20.34 -29.47 -16.09
C LYS A 44 21.28 -28.84 -15.04
N ALA A 45 22.17 -27.97 -15.50
CA ALA A 45 22.97 -27.16 -14.60
C ALA A 45 22.02 -26.45 -13.59
N PRO A 46 22.37 -26.37 -12.30
CA PRO A 46 21.55 -25.66 -11.34
C PRO A 46 21.35 -24.24 -11.87
N GLU A 47 20.10 -23.82 -11.93
CA GLU A 47 19.71 -22.44 -12.24
C GLU A 47 20.40 -21.54 -11.20
N PRO A 48 21.06 -20.45 -11.62
CA PRO A 48 21.75 -19.56 -10.67
C PRO A 48 20.74 -19.10 -9.60
N GLU A 49 21.08 -19.30 -8.33
CA GLU A 49 20.27 -18.84 -7.22
C GLU A 49 20.14 -17.31 -7.29
N LYS A 50 18.90 -16.81 -7.29
CA LYS A 50 18.66 -15.37 -7.20
C LYS A 50 19.26 -14.83 -5.91
N PRO A 51 19.82 -13.61 -5.93
CA PRO A 51 20.39 -13.00 -4.73
C PRO A 51 19.34 -12.88 -3.62
N SER A 52 19.77 -13.08 -2.37
CA SER A 52 18.88 -13.02 -1.22
C SER A 52 18.36 -11.60 -0.99
N LEU A 53 17.04 -11.49 -0.75
CA LEU A 53 16.41 -10.22 -0.39
C LEU A 53 16.93 -9.71 0.97
N PRO A 54 16.94 -8.37 1.19
CA PRO A 54 17.33 -7.79 2.47
C PRO A 54 16.31 -8.16 3.57
N ALA A 55 16.69 -7.99 4.85
CA ALA A 55 15.79 -8.21 5.97
C ALA A 55 14.52 -7.36 5.81
N PHE A 56 13.36 -7.97 6.07
CA PHE A 56 12.02 -7.40 5.87
C PHE A 56 11.84 -6.02 6.50
N ASP A 57 12.36 -5.81 7.69
CA ASP A 57 12.23 -4.61 8.53
C ASP A 57 13.41 -3.64 8.41
N LYS A 58 14.49 -4.02 7.70
CA LYS A 58 15.62 -3.12 7.49
C LYS A 58 15.21 -1.92 6.66
N ALA A 59 15.25 -0.73 7.26
CA ALA A 59 14.89 0.54 6.63
C ALA A 59 16.11 1.36 6.22
N CYS A 60 16.01 2.05 5.07
CA CYS A 60 16.92 3.10 4.64
C CYS A 60 16.22 4.06 3.66
N THR A 61 16.74 5.26 3.52
CA THR A 61 16.32 6.18 2.45
C THR A 61 17.32 6.04 1.30
N PRO A 62 16.88 5.60 0.11
CA PRO A 62 17.76 5.45 -1.04
C PRO A 62 18.21 6.81 -1.61
N ASP A 63 19.43 6.89 -2.12
CA ASP A 63 19.95 8.12 -2.73
C ASP A 63 19.26 8.44 -4.08
N ASP A 64 18.67 7.43 -4.74
CA ASP A 64 17.99 7.52 -6.02
C ASP A 64 16.44 7.56 -5.91
N GLU A 65 15.91 7.94 -4.75
CA GLU A 65 14.48 8.08 -4.51
C GLU A 65 13.79 8.91 -5.59
N GLY A 66 12.75 8.35 -6.23
CA GLY A 66 11.99 8.97 -7.32
C GLY A 66 12.74 9.11 -8.64
N THR A 67 14.01 8.67 -8.68
CA THR A 67 14.88 8.81 -9.87
C THR A 67 15.65 7.55 -10.23
N VAL A 68 15.37 6.43 -9.56
CA VAL A 68 15.96 5.13 -9.87
C VAL A 68 15.78 4.79 -11.35
N LYS A 69 16.82 4.26 -11.99
CA LYS A 69 16.81 3.96 -13.43
C LYS A 69 16.68 2.47 -13.68
N PRO A 70 16.04 2.10 -14.81
CA PRO A 70 16.09 0.73 -15.29
C PRO A 70 17.55 0.31 -15.53
N VAL A 71 17.87 -0.95 -15.20
CA VAL A 71 19.13 -1.56 -15.68
C VAL A 71 19.11 -1.61 -17.21
N ASP A 72 20.24 -1.35 -17.84
CA ASP A 72 20.37 -1.39 -19.31
C ASP A 72 20.50 -2.84 -19.80
N MET A 73 19.42 -3.62 -19.59
CA MET A 73 19.32 -5.04 -19.95
C MET A 73 17.95 -5.33 -20.54
N GLN A 74 17.91 -6.08 -21.63
CA GLN A 74 16.65 -6.53 -22.22
C GLN A 74 16.17 -7.81 -21.55
N PRO A 75 14.88 -7.93 -21.17
CA PRO A 75 14.33 -9.18 -20.71
C PRO A 75 14.21 -10.19 -21.87
N ASP A 76 14.24 -11.48 -21.55
CA ASP A 76 14.14 -12.58 -22.54
C ASP A 76 12.78 -12.59 -23.28
N LYS A 77 11.75 -11.99 -22.71
CA LYS A 77 10.38 -11.89 -23.26
C LYS A 77 9.75 -10.55 -22.85
N PRO A 78 8.72 -10.09 -23.59
CA PRO A 78 7.91 -8.97 -23.11
C PRO A 78 7.35 -9.22 -21.70
N MET A 79 7.35 -8.21 -20.85
CA MET A 79 6.94 -8.30 -19.44
C MET A 79 5.76 -7.38 -19.13
N LYS A 80 5.01 -7.74 -18.07
CA LYS A 80 3.91 -6.94 -17.54
C LYS A 80 4.08 -6.75 -16.04
N ILE A 81 3.99 -5.50 -15.57
CA ILE A 81 4.01 -5.14 -14.16
C ILE A 81 2.68 -4.50 -13.80
N ALA A 82 1.99 -5.05 -12.80
CA ALA A 82 0.77 -4.46 -12.25
C ALA A 82 1.15 -3.52 -11.10
N VAL A 83 0.59 -2.30 -11.10
CA VAL A 83 0.66 -1.36 -9.98
C VAL A 83 -0.76 -1.11 -9.49
N LEU A 84 -1.09 -1.68 -8.32
CA LEU A 84 -2.44 -1.63 -7.74
C LEU A 84 -2.54 -0.42 -6.82
N GLY A 85 -3.22 0.63 -7.24
CA GLY A 85 -3.35 1.90 -6.53
C GLY A 85 -4.80 2.33 -6.33
N LEU A 86 -5.00 3.58 -5.93
CA LEU A 86 -6.30 4.19 -5.70
C LEU A 86 -6.43 5.52 -6.47
N GLU A 87 -7.66 6.04 -6.56
CA GLU A 87 -7.94 7.38 -7.13
C GLU A 87 -9.03 8.11 -6.31
N ASN A 88 -9.23 7.70 -5.06
CA ASN A 88 -10.31 8.19 -4.21
C ASN A 88 -10.07 9.59 -3.62
N ASN A 89 -8.86 10.13 -3.74
CA ASN A 89 -8.51 11.48 -3.30
C ASN A 89 -7.31 12.04 -4.09
N PRO A 90 -7.02 13.37 -4.03
CA PRO A 90 -5.96 14.02 -4.82
C PRO A 90 -4.53 13.53 -4.55
N PHE A 91 -4.25 12.90 -3.42
CA PHE A 91 -2.94 12.32 -3.10
C PHE A 91 -2.48 11.32 -4.17
N TRP A 92 -3.40 10.57 -4.78
CA TRP A 92 -3.09 9.51 -5.75
C TRP A 92 -2.69 10.04 -7.13
N ILE A 93 -2.91 11.33 -7.42
CA ILE A 93 -2.52 11.93 -8.71
C ILE A 93 -1.01 11.80 -8.94
N PRO A 94 -0.12 12.33 -8.09
CA PRO A 94 1.32 12.19 -8.29
C PRO A 94 1.83 10.75 -8.16
N VAL A 95 1.16 9.86 -7.41
CA VAL A 95 1.49 8.43 -7.38
C VAL A 95 1.28 7.80 -8.76
N LYS A 96 0.12 8.06 -9.37
CA LYS A 96 -0.18 7.61 -10.75
C LYS A 96 0.80 8.20 -11.76
N GLU A 97 1.13 9.49 -11.65
CA GLU A 97 2.12 10.15 -12.52
C GLU A 97 3.49 9.47 -12.42
N GLY A 98 3.94 9.10 -11.21
CA GLY A 98 5.14 8.31 -11.00
C GLY A 98 5.09 6.96 -11.69
N THR A 99 3.98 6.23 -11.56
CA THR A 99 3.78 4.94 -12.25
C THR A 99 3.79 5.10 -13.76
N MET A 100 3.13 6.13 -14.30
CA MET A 100 3.12 6.39 -15.73
C MET A 100 4.51 6.79 -16.25
N LYS A 101 5.31 7.47 -15.42
CA LYS A 101 6.71 7.77 -15.73
C LYS A 101 7.57 6.51 -15.80
N ALA A 102 7.41 5.59 -14.85
CA ALA A 102 8.06 4.29 -14.89
C ALA A 102 7.65 3.48 -16.14
N ALA A 103 6.37 3.54 -16.53
CA ALA A 103 5.87 2.91 -17.75
C ALA A 103 6.57 3.45 -19.00
N GLU A 104 6.77 4.77 -19.09
CA GLU A 104 7.52 5.41 -20.20
C GLU A 104 8.98 4.95 -20.23
N GLU A 105 9.65 4.88 -19.06
CA GLU A 105 11.06 4.49 -18.93
C GLU A 105 11.28 3.00 -19.22
N LEU A 106 10.31 2.14 -18.93
CA LEU A 106 10.37 0.70 -19.16
C LEU A 106 9.91 0.26 -20.55
N LYS A 107 9.18 1.13 -21.27
CA LYS A 107 8.69 0.84 -22.63
C LYS A 107 9.78 0.43 -23.63
N PRO A 108 10.99 1.05 -23.67
CA PRO A 108 12.08 0.63 -24.58
C PRO A 108 12.57 -0.80 -24.32
N TYR A 109 12.33 -1.34 -23.14
CA TYR A 109 12.68 -2.71 -22.74
C TYR A 109 11.56 -3.72 -23.03
N GLY A 110 10.46 -3.30 -23.68
CA GLY A 110 9.33 -4.20 -23.99
C GLY A 110 8.48 -4.53 -22.76
N VAL A 111 8.50 -3.68 -21.73
CA VAL A 111 7.72 -3.84 -20.50
C VAL A 111 6.47 -2.97 -20.54
N THR A 112 5.32 -3.53 -20.20
CA THR A 112 4.08 -2.81 -19.93
C THR A 112 3.91 -2.64 -18.44
N VAL A 113 3.63 -1.42 -17.99
CA VAL A 113 3.27 -1.14 -16.59
C VAL A 113 1.85 -0.64 -16.57
N ASP A 114 0.97 -1.35 -15.87
CA ASP A 114 -0.45 -1.03 -15.80
C ASP A 114 -0.79 -0.45 -14.42
N TRP A 115 -1.33 0.78 -14.40
CA TRP A 115 -1.98 1.33 -13.22
C TRP A 115 -3.39 0.79 -13.12
N ILE A 116 -3.68 0.04 -12.06
CA ILE A 116 -4.94 -0.65 -11.83
C ILE A 116 -5.58 -0.11 -10.55
N VAL A 117 -6.84 0.32 -10.64
CA VAL A 117 -7.64 0.77 -9.49
C VAL A 117 -8.67 -0.31 -9.18
N PRO A 118 -8.42 -1.16 -8.16
CA PRO A 118 -9.31 -2.28 -7.86
C PRO A 118 -10.63 -1.84 -7.20
N GLY A 119 -10.65 -0.68 -6.55
CA GLY A 119 -11.79 -0.10 -5.85
C GLY A 119 -11.38 1.10 -5.01
N ASP A 120 -12.27 1.63 -4.19
CA ASP A 120 -12.06 2.86 -3.41
C ASP A 120 -11.62 2.61 -1.96
N GLN A 121 -11.47 1.34 -1.54
CA GLN A 121 -11.22 0.97 -0.15
C GLN A 121 -9.93 0.18 0.01
N HIS A 122 -9.21 0.40 1.12
CA HIS A 122 -7.97 -0.28 1.51
C HIS A 122 -8.24 -1.66 2.16
N THR A 123 -9.13 -2.47 1.63
CA THR A 123 -9.51 -3.74 2.23
C THR A 123 -8.81 -4.95 1.62
N ALA A 124 -8.67 -6.02 2.40
CA ALA A 124 -8.13 -7.28 1.92
C ALA A 124 -8.96 -7.90 0.78
N GLU A 125 -10.28 -7.71 0.78
CA GLU A 125 -11.17 -8.20 -0.29
C GLU A 125 -10.82 -7.51 -1.61
N VAL A 126 -10.69 -6.18 -1.61
CA VAL A 126 -10.42 -5.37 -2.80
C VAL A 126 -9.02 -5.65 -3.35
N PHE A 127 -7.99 -5.48 -2.53
CA PHE A 127 -6.59 -5.65 -2.99
C PHE A 127 -6.20 -7.11 -3.16
N GLY A 128 -6.69 -8.01 -2.30
CA GLY A 128 -6.47 -9.45 -2.45
C GLY A 128 -7.04 -10.00 -3.76
N GLY A 129 -8.28 -9.61 -4.09
CA GLY A 129 -8.92 -9.97 -5.37
C GLY A 129 -8.14 -9.43 -6.58
N ALA A 130 -7.61 -8.21 -6.50
CA ALA A 130 -6.79 -7.62 -7.57
C ALA A 130 -5.43 -8.34 -7.74
N ILE A 131 -4.79 -8.74 -6.64
CA ILE A 131 -3.57 -9.56 -6.68
C ILE A 131 -3.86 -10.91 -7.36
N GLU A 132 -4.94 -11.60 -6.99
CA GLU A 132 -5.34 -12.87 -7.63
C GLU A 132 -5.64 -12.68 -9.12
N ALA A 133 -6.30 -11.59 -9.49
CA ALA A 133 -6.55 -11.25 -10.89
C ALA A 133 -5.26 -10.99 -11.67
N ALA A 134 -4.29 -10.29 -11.07
CA ALA A 134 -2.98 -10.05 -11.69
C ALA A 134 -2.20 -11.36 -11.87
N VAL A 135 -2.22 -12.27 -10.90
CA VAL A 135 -1.64 -13.62 -11.03
C VAL A 135 -2.30 -14.39 -12.18
N ALA A 136 -3.65 -14.39 -12.24
CA ALA A 136 -4.39 -15.10 -13.29
C ALA A 136 -4.18 -14.49 -14.70
N GLN A 137 -3.84 -13.21 -14.80
CA GLN A 137 -3.50 -12.52 -16.04
C GLN A 137 -2.02 -12.61 -16.40
N GLU A 138 -1.26 -13.40 -15.65
CA GLU A 138 0.16 -13.67 -15.90
C GLU A 138 1.02 -12.39 -15.90
N TYR A 139 0.82 -11.50 -14.91
CA TYR A 139 1.76 -10.42 -14.66
C TYR A 139 3.07 -10.99 -14.11
N ASP A 140 4.19 -10.42 -14.55
CA ASP A 140 5.53 -10.88 -14.14
C ASP A 140 5.95 -10.29 -12.78
N ALA A 141 5.35 -9.17 -12.35
CA ALA A 141 5.53 -8.56 -11.03
C ALA A 141 4.30 -7.75 -10.61
N ILE A 142 4.14 -7.54 -9.30
CA ILE A 142 3.02 -6.79 -8.72
C ILE A 142 3.55 -5.78 -7.70
N ALA A 143 3.22 -4.51 -7.85
CA ALA A 143 3.32 -3.50 -6.80
C ALA A 143 1.92 -3.25 -6.23
N THR A 144 1.75 -3.25 -4.91
CA THR A 144 0.44 -3.14 -4.27
C THR A 144 0.47 -2.34 -2.98
N ILE A 145 -0.68 -1.79 -2.59
CA ILE A 145 -0.93 -1.30 -1.25
C ILE A 145 -1.31 -2.50 -0.37
N ALA A 146 -0.87 -2.51 0.89
CA ALA A 146 -1.18 -3.54 1.87
C ALA A 146 -1.59 -2.94 3.22
N GLY A 147 -2.50 -1.96 3.21
CA GLY A 147 -2.98 -1.28 4.41
C GLY A 147 -3.84 -2.13 5.35
N ASP A 148 -4.39 -3.23 4.85
CA ASP A 148 -5.13 -4.24 5.62
C ASP A 148 -4.29 -5.51 5.76
N ALA A 149 -4.14 -6.02 6.99
CA ALA A 149 -3.36 -7.22 7.30
C ALA A 149 -3.82 -8.47 6.51
N GLY A 150 -5.08 -8.55 6.14
CA GLY A 150 -5.65 -9.63 5.32
C GLY A 150 -5.11 -9.70 3.89
N VAL A 151 -4.36 -8.69 3.42
CA VAL A 151 -3.71 -8.71 2.08
C VAL A 151 -2.49 -9.66 2.06
N ALA A 152 -1.80 -9.84 3.20
CA ALA A 152 -0.57 -10.63 3.28
C ALA A 152 -0.66 -12.06 2.69
N PRO A 153 -1.70 -12.86 2.95
CA PRO A 153 -1.82 -14.20 2.36
C PRO A 153 -1.91 -14.18 0.83
N PHE A 154 -2.52 -13.16 0.23
CA PHE A 154 -2.61 -13.03 -1.23
C PHE A 154 -1.25 -12.69 -1.85
N MET A 155 -0.48 -11.80 -1.20
CA MET A 155 0.90 -11.53 -1.60
C MET A 155 1.77 -12.77 -1.51
N ASP A 156 1.69 -13.53 -0.42
CA ASP A 156 2.44 -14.77 -0.24
C ASP A 156 2.11 -15.83 -1.29
N LYS A 157 0.84 -15.89 -1.72
CA LYS A 157 0.38 -16.78 -2.80
C LYS A 157 0.97 -16.36 -4.15
N ALA A 158 1.00 -15.05 -4.46
CA ALA A 158 1.61 -14.53 -5.68
C ALA A 158 3.12 -14.85 -5.72
N VAL A 159 3.84 -14.60 -4.61
CA VAL A 159 5.27 -14.95 -4.49
C VAL A 159 5.49 -16.45 -4.61
N GLY A 160 4.60 -17.27 -4.02
CA GLY A 160 4.62 -18.74 -4.18
C GLY A 160 4.39 -19.23 -5.61
N ALA A 161 3.74 -18.42 -6.45
CA ALA A 161 3.57 -18.65 -7.89
C ALA A 161 4.77 -18.13 -8.73
N GLY A 162 5.81 -17.58 -8.10
CA GLY A 162 7.00 -17.04 -8.77
C GLY A 162 6.90 -15.58 -9.19
N ILE A 163 5.84 -14.86 -8.75
CA ILE A 163 5.63 -13.46 -9.08
C ILE A 163 6.09 -12.60 -7.90
N PRO A 164 7.19 -11.83 -8.01
CA PRO A 164 7.63 -10.95 -6.94
C PRO A 164 6.61 -9.84 -6.68
N VAL A 165 6.41 -9.55 -5.39
CA VAL A 165 5.51 -8.50 -4.93
C VAL A 165 6.31 -7.43 -4.20
N ALA A 166 6.10 -6.17 -4.54
CA ALA A 166 6.51 -5.02 -3.75
C ALA A 166 5.29 -4.35 -3.13
N THR A 167 5.45 -3.76 -1.94
CA THR A 167 4.41 -2.90 -1.38
C THR A 167 4.83 -1.44 -1.46
N PHE A 168 3.85 -0.54 -1.52
CA PHE A 168 4.11 0.90 -1.49
C PHE A 168 3.02 1.65 -0.73
N ASN A 169 3.29 2.87 -0.30
CA ASN A 169 2.42 3.77 0.45
C ASN A 169 2.05 3.23 1.84
N SER A 170 1.31 2.15 1.90
CA SER A 170 0.90 1.49 3.14
C SER A 170 1.23 0.01 3.09
N GLU A 171 1.78 -0.52 4.17
CA GLU A 171 2.03 -1.95 4.33
C GLU A 171 1.53 -2.44 5.68
N THR A 172 1.25 -3.74 5.78
CA THR A 172 0.87 -4.37 7.03
C THR A 172 2.09 -4.75 7.85
N ALA A 173 1.98 -4.64 9.20
CA ALA A 173 2.95 -5.19 10.14
C ALA A 173 2.99 -6.73 10.12
N THR A 174 1.98 -7.40 9.54
CA THR A 174 1.97 -8.86 9.40
C THR A 174 3.11 -9.31 8.49
N PRO A 175 4.05 -10.15 8.96
CA PRO A 175 5.13 -10.67 8.15
C PRO A 175 4.60 -11.35 6.88
N ASN A 176 5.21 -11.05 5.75
CA ASN A 176 4.85 -11.58 4.44
C ASN A 176 6.09 -11.69 3.55
N LYS A 177 5.93 -12.24 2.33
CA LYS A 177 7.05 -12.55 1.42
C LYS A 177 7.33 -11.46 0.38
N ARG A 178 6.87 -10.21 0.60
CA ARG A 178 7.19 -9.13 -0.33
C ARG A 178 8.70 -8.97 -0.52
N ALA A 179 9.11 -8.52 -1.69
CA ALA A 179 10.50 -8.24 -1.98
C ALA A 179 11.01 -6.99 -1.24
N PHE A 180 10.24 -5.92 -1.26
CA PHE A 180 10.54 -4.64 -0.59
C PHE A 180 9.28 -3.77 -0.46
N PHE A 181 9.39 -2.72 0.34
CA PHE A 181 8.42 -1.65 0.50
C PHE A 181 9.01 -0.32 0.04
N VAL A 182 8.20 0.54 -0.57
CA VAL A 182 8.53 1.95 -0.88
C VAL A 182 7.48 2.86 -0.26
N GLY A 183 7.86 3.69 0.69
CA GLY A 183 6.93 4.62 1.34
C GLY A 183 7.51 5.27 2.58
N ALA A 184 6.71 6.10 3.24
CA ALA A 184 7.16 6.86 4.41
C ALA A 184 7.31 5.99 5.67
N ASP A 185 8.14 6.45 6.61
CA ASP A 185 8.07 6.00 8.00
C ASP A 185 6.90 6.71 8.70
N LEU A 186 5.76 6.04 8.68
CA LEU A 186 4.48 6.62 9.09
C LEU A 186 4.43 6.91 10.60
N TYR A 187 5.06 6.06 11.43
CA TYR A 187 5.14 6.31 12.86
C TYR A 187 6.02 7.52 13.18
N LEU A 188 7.19 7.61 12.54
CA LEU A 188 8.06 8.79 12.64
C LEU A 188 7.39 10.06 12.13
N GLN A 189 6.58 9.96 11.05
CA GLN A 189 5.77 11.09 10.57
C GLN A 189 4.77 11.56 11.62
N GLY A 190 4.10 10.65 12.33
CA GLY A 190 3.23 10.99 13.46
C GLY A 190 3.96 11.71 14.57
N GLN A 191 5.16 11.24 14.95
CA GLN A 191 6.01 11.93 15.93
C GLN A 191 6.41 13.33 15.46
N THR A 192 6.74 13.48 14.17
CA THR A 192 7.06 14.76 13.55
C THR A 192 5.88 15.72 13.60
N ALA A 193 4.67 15.22 13.33
CA ALA A 193 3.44 16.02 13.42
C ALA A 193 3.16 16.52 14.84
N CYS A 194 3.43 15.70 15.88
CA CYS A 194 3.32 16.17 17.26
C CYS A 194 4.31 17.31 17.58
N LYS A 195 5.56 17.21 17.12
CA LYS A 195 6.56 18.27 17.31
C LYS A 195 6.15 19.56 16.61
N ALA A 196 5.63 19.46 15.38
CA ALA A 196 5.10 20.61 14.64
C ALA A 196 3.88 21.22 15.34
N MET A 197 2.98 20.39 15.87
CA MET A 197 1.84 20.86 16.67
C MET A 197 2.32 21.57 17.94
N ALA A 198 3.26 20.99 18.66
CA ALA A 198 3.83 21.59 19.88
C ALA A 198 4.49 22.95 19.59
N GLU A 199 5.21 23.07 18.47
CA GLU A 199 5.77 24.36 18.03
C GLU A 199 4.65 25.38 17.78
N ALA A 200 3.58 25.00 17.08
CA ALA A 200 2.46 25.87 16.74
C ALA A 200 1.73 26.41 17.96
N ILE A 201 1.52 25.55 18.99
CA ILE A 201 0.68 25.89 20.17
C ILE A 201 1.46 26.22 21.44
N GLY A 202 2.80 26.23 21.36
CA GLY A 202 3.66 26.51 22.53
C GLY A 202 3.72 25.35 23.54
N GLY A 203 3.57 24.11 23.07
CA GLY A 203 3.77 22.87 23.83
C GLY A 203 2.66 22.47 24.79
N LYS A 204 1.49 23.14 24.76
CA LYS A 204 0.37 22.86 25.68
C LYS A 204 -0.99 23.23 25.09
N GLY A 205 -2.04 22.57 25.59
CA GLY A 205 -3.44 22.85 25.24
C GLY A 205 -4.16 21.67 24.64
N LYS A 206 -5.43 21.87 24.26
CA LYS A 206 -6.31 20.84 23.76
C LYS A 206 -6.16 20.66 22.25
N VAL A 207 -5.97 19.41 21.81
CA VAL A 207 -5.82 19.04 20.40
C VAL A 207 -6.82 17.92 20.07
N ALA A 208 -7.50 18.02 18.92
CA ALA A 208 -8.33 16.97 18.37
C ALA A 208 -7.58 16.23 17.25
N ILE A 209 -7.90 14.93 17.06
CA ILE A 209 -7.37 14.11 15.98
C ILE A 209 -8.49 13.71 15.04
N ILE A 210 -8.30 13.98 13.74
CA ILE A 210 -9.16 13.51 12.65
C ILE A 210 -8.34 12.55 11.82
N THR A 211 -8.68 11.24 11.84
CA THR A 211 -8.00 10.21 11.07
C THR A 211 -8.83 9.80 9.86
N GLY A 212 -8.19 9.24 8.82
CA GLY A 212 -8.93 8.70 7.68
C GLY A 212 -9.73 7.47 8.08
N PHE A 213 -9.06 6.41 8.48
CA PHE A 213 -9.65 5.14 8.93
C PHE A 213 -8.80 4.53 10.04
N PHE A 214 -9.40 4.12 11.15
CA PHE A 214 -8.70 3.40 12.23
C PHE A 214 -8.23 2.00 11.78
N ALA A 215 -8.93 1.39 10.83
CA ALA A 215 -8.57 0.07 10.31
C ALA A 215 -7.40 0.08 9.31
N VAL A 216 -6.96 1.26 8.84
CA VAL A 216 -5.85 1.39 7.90
C VAL A 216 -4.56 1.62 8.66
N GLU A 217 -3.63 0.66 8.56
CA GLU A 217 -2.34 0.65 9.28
C GLU A 217 -1.58 1.99 9.14
N ALA A 218 -1.55 2.57 7.95
CA ALA A 218 -0.88 3.83 7.70
C ALA A 218 -1.42 4.99 8.54
N HIS A 219 -2.74 5.09 8.65
CA HIS A 219 -3.40 6.15 9.43
C HIS A 219 -3.20 5.93 10.93
N GLU A 220 -3.26 4.66 11.36
CA GLU A 220 -3.07 4.29 12.75
C GLU A 220 -1.63 4.51 13.23
N LEU A 221 -0.62 4.21 12.42
CA LEU A 221 0.78 4.50 12.74
C LEU A 221 1.04 5.99 12.90
N ARG A 222 0.49 6.84 12.02
CA ARG A 222 0.58 8.30 12.17
C ARG A 222 -0.13 8.79 13.42
N ARG A 223 -1.31 8.26 13.72
CA ARG A 223 -2.07 8.60 14.92
C ARG A 223 -1.33 8.21 16.19
N THR A 224 -0.88 6.97 16.28
CA THR A 224 -0.16 6.46 17.45
C THR A 224 1.18 7.14 17.64
N GLY A 225 1.95 7.37 16.56
CA GLY A 225 3.20 8.12 16.60
C GLY A 225 3.01 9.54 17.17
N PHE A 226 1.94 10.23 16.77
CA PHE A 226 1.59 11.55 17.32
C PHE A 226 1.28 11.48 18.82
N VAL A 227 0.38 10.57 19.21
CA VAL A 227 -0.05 10.43 20.59
C VAL A 227 1.12 10.07 21.52
N ASP A 228 1.96 9.13 21.10
CA ASP A 228 3.10 8.66 21.90
C ASP A 228 4.16 9.75 22.06
N GLU A 229 4.48 10.49 20.98
CA GLU A 229 5.44 11.59 21.05
C GLU A 229 4.90 12.73 21.93
N CYS A 230 3.61 13.09 21.79
CA CYS A 230 3.00 14.14 22.61
C CYS A 230 3.01 13.73 24.08
N LYS A 231 2.62 12.51 24.43
CA LYS A 231 2.68 12.02 25.84
C LYS A 231 4.10 12.04 26.42
N LYS A 232 5.10 11.69 25.59
CA LYS A 232 6.50 11.60 26.01
C LYS A 232 7.16 12.96 26.16
N SER A 233 6.99 13.85 25.18
CA SER A 233 7.78 15.07 25.03
C SER A 233 7.00 16.35 25.37
N PHE A 234 5.67 16.30 25.28
CA PHE A 234 4.79 17.46 25.47
C PHE A 234 3.56 17.06 26.30
N PRO A 235 3.74 16.63 27.58
CA PRO A 235 2.66 16.08 28.40
C PRO A 235 1.52 17.05 28.72
N ASP A 236 1.70 18.36 28.47
CA ASP A 236 0.68 19.39 28.64
C ASP A 236 -0.22 19.54 27.37
N ILE A 237 0.01 18.73 26.33
CA ILE A 237 -0.90 18.60 25.19
C ILE A 237 -1.91 17.51 25.51
N GLU A 238 -3.20 17.90 25.57
CA GLU A 238 -4.32 17.01 25.82
C GLU A 238 -5.03 16.63 24.52
N VAL A 239 -5.10 15.35 24.17
CA VAL A 239 -5.94 14.86 23.08
C VAL A 239 -7.37 14.70 23.58
N VAL A 240 -8.27 15.59 23.13
CA VAL A 240 -9.67 15.66 23.61
C VAL A 240 -10.64 14.76 22.87
N GLY A 241 -10.22 14.19 21.74
CA GLY A 241 -11.03 13.25 20.97
C GLY A 241 -10.37 12.87 19.65
N GLU A 242 -10.80 11.72 19.13
CA GLU A 242 -10.31 11.10 17.89
C GLU A 242 -11.51 10.60 17.08
N VAL A 243 -11.57 10.91 15.77
CA VAL A 243 -12.68 10.54 14.89
C VAL A 243 -12.17 10.17 13.49
N GLU A 244 -12.96 9.37 12.76
CA GLU A 244 -12.69 9.03 11.35
C GLU A 244 -13.43 9.96 10.40
N ASN A 245 -12.73 10.49 9.38
CA ASN A 245 -13.36 11.29 8.33
C ASN A 245 -13.54 10.54 7.00
N LEU A 246 -13.09 9.30 6.91
CA LEU A 246 -13.14 8.46 5.72
C LEU A 246 -12.43 9.10 4.50
N ASP A 247 -11.34 9.82 4.73
CA ASP A 247 -10.56 10.62 3.77
C ASP A 247 -11.35 11.72 3.05
N LYS A 248 -12.47 12.17 3.64
CA LYS A 248 -13.36 13.16 3.05
C LYS A 248 -13.21 14.54 3.69
N GLY A 249 -13.02 15.56 2.85
CA GLY A 249 -12.86 16.94 3.31
C GLY A 249 -14.13 17.53 3.93
N ASP A 250 -15.32 17.23 3.42
CA ASP A 250 -16.61 17.67 3.97
C ASP A 250 -16.88 17.07 5.35
N THR A 251 -16.50 15.81 5.55
CA THR A 251 -16.59 15.15 6.85
C THR A 251 -15.61 15.79 7.84
N ALA A 252 -14.35 16.01 7.43
CA ALA A 252 -13.35 16.68 8.26
C ALA A 252 -13.78 18.12 8.63
N TYR A 253 -14.43 18.84 7.71
CA TYR A 253 -14.99 20.16 7.98
C TYR A 253 -16.03 20.13 9.12
N THR A 254 -17.02 19.23 9.01
CA THR A 254 -18.08 19.10 10.04
C THR A 254 -17.48 18.69 11.39
N GLN A 255 -16.57 17.73 11.41
CA GLN A 255 -15.90 17.26 12.63
C GLN A 255 -15.05 18.34 13.30
N ALA A 256 -14.35 19.17 12.52
CA ALA A 256 -13.59 20.28 13.03
C ALA A 256 -14.50 21.33 13.68
N GLN A 257 -15.68 21.61 13.10
CA GLN A 257 -16.69 22.48 13.71
C GLN A 257 -17.20 21.89 15.04
N ASP A 258 -17.49 20.60 15.07
CA ASP A 258 -17.97 19.91 16.28
C ASP A 258 -16.93 19.98 17.40
N PHE A 259 -15.65 19.71 17.10
CA PHE A 259 -14.56 19.80 18.07
C PHE A 259 -14.39 21.23 18.61
N MET A 260 -14.43 22.24 17.73
CA MET A 260 -14.32 23.66 18.15
C MET A 260 -15.52 24.13 18.96
N SER A 261 -16.70 23.58 18.72
CA SER A 261 -17.92 23.86 19.46
C SER A 261 -17.92 23.20 20.84
N ALA A 262 -17.53 21.93 20.91
CA ALA A 262 -17.46 21.16 22.14
C ALA A 262 -16.30 21.62 23.06
N ASN A 263 -15.23 22.17 22.48
CA ASN A 263 -14.02 22.61 23.18
C ASN A 263 -13.68 24.05 22.77
N PRO A 264 -14.30 25.07 23.42
CA PRO A 264 -14.04 26.51 23.09
C PRO A 264 -12.56 26.91 23.23
N ASP A 265 -11.79 26.19 24.04
CA ASP A 265 -10.36 26.35 24.31
C ASP A 265 -9.48 25.42 23.47
N LEU A 266 -10.01 24.77 22.40
CA LEU A 266 -9.25 23.98 21.43
C LEU A 266 -8.20 24.87 20.75
N VAL A 267 -6.95 24.39 20.66
CA VAL A 267 -5.82 25.11 20.05
C VAL A 267 -5.22 24.40 18.85
N GLY A 268 -5.55 23.12 18.62
CA GLY A 268 -5.01 22.38 17.50
C GLY A 268 -5.93 21.28 16.98
N ILE A 269 -5.79 20.99 15.69
CA ILE A 269 -6.41 19.85 15.02
C ILE A 269 -5.33 19.12 14.22
N TYR A 270 -5.12 17.84 14.49
CA TYR A 270 -4.23 16.99 13.74
C TYR A 270 -5.03 16.11 12.77
N VAL A 271 -4.70 16.18 11.48
CA VAL A 271 -5.35 15.37 10.43
C VAL A 271 -4.34 14.38 9.87
N THR A 272 -4.56 13.08 10.09
CA THR A 272 -3.58 12.03 9.80
C THR A 272 -3.52 11.61 8.32
N ALA A 273 -4.56 11.94 7.53
CA ALA A 273 -4.76 11.43 6.18
C ALA A 273 -5.52 12.43 5.30
N GLY A 274 -6.38 11.97 4.38
CA GLY A 274 -7.12 12.83 3.47
C GLY A 274 -8.07 13.83 4.15
N GLY A 275 -8.33 14.97 3.49
CA GLY A 275 -9.29 15.97 3.90
C GLY A 275 -8.82 17.10 4.83
N PRO A 276 -7.50 17.38 5.01
CA PRO A 276 -7.05 18.43 5.93
C PRO A 276 -7.52 19.82 5.53
N PHE A 277 -7.73 20.08 4.25
CA PHE A 277 -8.29 21.34 3.74
C PHE A 277 -9.70 21.59 4.26
N GLY A 278 -10.51 20.53 4.51
CA GLY A 278 -11.84 20.67 5.12
C GLY A 278 -11.74 21.14 6.57
N ALA A 279 -10.86 20.54 7.38
CA ALA A 279 -10.63 20.99 8.75
C ALA A 279 -10.11 22.44 8.79
N ALA A 280 -9.19 22.80 7.88
CA ALA A 280 -8.66 24.14 7.76
C ALA A 280 -9.75 25.17 7.35
N ALA A 281 -10.63 24.83 6.41
CA ALA A 281 -11.76 25.66 6.02
C ALA A 281 -12.70 25.92 7.21
N ALA A 282 -13.01 24.91 8.02
CA ALA A 282 -13.82 25.07 9.22
C ALA A 282 -13.16 26.02 10.24
N VAL A 283 -11.84 25.96 10.41
CA VAL A 283 -11.08 26.88 11.27
C VAL A 283 -11.13 28.31 10.72
N GLU A 284 -10.98 28.52 9.41
CA GLU A 284 -11.05 29.81 8.73
C GLU A 284 -12.47 30.43 8.89
N ASP A 285 -13.51 29.65 8.57
CA ASP A 285 -14.91 30.07 8.64
C ASP A 285 -15.37 30.43 10.08
N ALA A 286 -14.83 29.72 11.08
CA ALA A 286 -15.07 30.02 12.49
C ALA A 286 -14.31 31.28 12.99
N GLY A 287 -13.49 31.92 12.15
CA GLY A 287 -12.65 33.07 12.55
C GLY A 287 -11.59 32.71 13.59
N LYS A 288 -11.15 31.45 13.61
CA LYS A 288 -10.16 30.90 14.56
C LYS A 288 -8.76 30.71 13.95
N ALA A 289 -8.52 31.14 12.73
CA ALA A 289 -7.18 31.15 12.11
C ALA A 289 -6.17 31.88 13.01
N GLY A 290 -5.00 31.27 13.25
CA GLY A 290 -4.00 31.77 14.19
C GLY A 290 -4.31 31.53 15.69
N LYS A 291 -5.45 30.87 16.00
CA LYS A 291 -5.82 30.44 17.37
C LYS A 291 -5.98 28.93 17.45
N VAL A 292 -6.53 28.33 16.43
CA VAL A 292 -6.59 26.87 16.24
C VAL A 292 -5.71 26.55 15.04
N TRP A 293 -4.69 25.73 15.24
CA TRP A 293 -3.73 25.36 14.23
C TRP A 293 -4.03 23.99 13.67
N VAL A 294 -3.88 23.81 12.36
CA VAL A 294 -3.98 22.49 11.72
C VAL A 294 -2.58 21.99 11.39
N VAL A 295 -2.30 20.71 11.69
CA VAL A 295 -1.13 19.99 11.22
C VAL A 295 -1.61 18.78 10.42
N SER A 296 -0.99 18.52 9.28
CA SER A 296 -1.49 17.54 8.33
C SER A 296 -0.40 16.89 7.47
N PHE A 297 -0.82 16.17 6.45
CA PHE A 297 0.04 15.53 5.47
C PHE A 297 -0.32 15.96 4.05
N ASP A 298 0.63 15.69 3.16
CA ASP A 298 0.58 15.81 1.71
C ASP A 298 0.54 17.25 1.18
N PHE A 299 1.06 17.40 -0.05
CA PHE A 299 1.19 18.68 -0.74
C PHE A 299 0.13 18.83 -1.84
N VAL A 300 -1.10 18.38 -1.55
CA VAL A 300 -2.20 18.59 -2.48
C VAL A 300 -2.57 20.09 -2.55
N GLU A 301 -3.04 20.54 -3.71
CA GLU A 301 -3.28 21.95 -4.02
C GLU A 301 -4.10 22.68 -2.93
N GLU A 302 -5.21 22.08 -2.50
CA GLU A 302 -6.09 22.65 -1.50
C GLU A 302 -5.41 22.79 -0.13
N THR A 303 -4.59 21.81 0.25
CA THR A 303 -3.82 21.84 1.51
C THR A 303 -2.78 22.96 1.46
N MET A 304 -2.03 23.05 0.36
CA MET A 304 -0.98 24.06 0.19
C MET A 304 -1.54 25.49 0.21
N GLN A 305 -2.72 25.72 -0.34
CA GLN A 305 -3.41 27.03 -0.23
C GLN A 305 -3.67 27.43 1.22
N PHE A 306 -4.05 26.48 2.10
CA PHE A 306 -4.25 26.77 3.53
C PHE A 306 -2.94 26.91 4.32
N VAL A 307 -1.84 26.27 3.87
CA VAL A 307 -0.49 26.52 4.40
C VAL A 307 -0.06 27.95 4.05
N ASP A 308 -0.26 28.40 2.80
CA ASP A 308 0.07 29.75 2.35
C ASP A 308 -0.73 30.82 3.10
N LYS A 309 -2.03 30.59 3.33
CA LYS A 309 -2.86 31.45 4.18
C LYS A 309 -2.41 31.43 5.65
N GLY A 310 -1.70 30.39 6.10
CA GLY A 310 -1.25 30.23 7.49
C GLY A 310 -2.36 29.72 8.43
N VAL A 311 -3.35 29.00 7.90
CA VAL A 311 -4.36 28.25 8.68
C VAL A 311 -3.83 26.87 9.03
N ILE A 312 -3.23 26.18 8.05
CA ILE A 312 -2.43 24.99 8.29
C ILE A 312 -1.03 25.46 8.69
N TYR A 313 -0.60 25.08 9.90
CA TYR A 313 0.73 25.42 10.42
C TYR A 313 1.83 24.67 9.68
N ALA A 314 1.63 23.33 9.52
CA ALA A 314 2.55 22.47 8.82
C ALA A 314 1.81 21.34 8.09
N THR A 315 2.31 20.98 6.92
CA THR A 315 1.99 19.73 6.24
C THR A 315 3.26 18.95 5.96
N ILE A 316 3.20 17.62 6.07
CA ILE A 316 4.35 16.72 5.96
C ILE A 316 4.22 15.93 4.67
N GLY A 317 5.23 15.99 3.81
CA GLY A 317 5.31 15.23 2.58
C GLY A 317 5.72 13.78 2.80
N GLN A 318 5.59 12.99 1.74
CA GLN A 318 5.97 11.57 1.74
C GLN A 318 6.43 11.09 0.36
N ASP A 319 6.77 11.98 -0.55
CA ASP A 319 7.14 11.73 -1.94
C ASP A 319 6.20 10.72 -2.67
N PRO A 320 4.95 11.11 -2.96
CA PRO A 320 4.01 10.21 -3.63
C PRO A 320 4.46 9.84 -5.06
N PHE A 321 5.24 10.68 -5.74
CA PHE A 321 5.78 10.35 -7.05
C PHE A 321 6.74 9.15 -6.97
N ALA A 322 7.70 9.15 -6.03
CA ALA A 322 8.62 8.04 -5.82
C ALA A 322 7.86 6.75 -5.44
N GLN A 323 6.79 6.88 -4.64
CA GLN A 323 5.95 5.73 -4.27
C GLN A 323 5.29 5.05 -5.47
N GLY A 324 4.98 5.80 -6.52
CA GLY A 324 4.41 5.23 -7.76
C GLY A 324 5.48 4.77 -8.76
N HIS A 325 6.60 5.49 -8.85
CA HIS A 325 7.66 5.26 -9.82
C HIS A 325 8.56 4.08 -9.44
N ASP A 326 9.15 4.16 -8.24
CA ASP A 326 10.24 3.28 -7.83
C ASP A 326 9.86 1.80 -7.72
N PRO A 327 8.65 1.40 -7.27
CA PRO A 327 8.29 0.00 -7.21
C PRO A 327 8.37 -0.72 -8.55
N ALA A 328 7.90 -0.08 -9.63
CA ALA A 328 7.92 -0.69 -10.96
C ALA A 328 9.34 -0.83 -11.51
N ILE A 329 10.17 0.22 -11.39
CA ILE A 329 11.57 0.18 -11.85
C ILE A 329 12.39 -0.84 -11.05
N ARG A 330 12.25 -0.86 -9.72
CA ARG A 330 13.00 -1.79 -8.86
C ARG A 330 12.55 -3.26 -9.05
N LEU A 331 11.27 -3.52 -9.30
CA LEU A 331 10.79 -4.85 -9.67
C LEU A 331 11.38 -5.31 -11.01
N PHE A 332 11.44 -4.43 -12.01
CA PHE A 332 12.12 -4.71 -13.27
C PHE A 332 13.60 -5.02 -13.04
N ASN A 333 14.31 -4.17 -12.30
CA ASN A 333 15.73 -4.35 -12.02
C ASN A 333 16.02 -5.66 -11.26
N TYR A 334 15.12 -6.05 -10.35
CA TYR A 334 15.20 -7.32 -9.65
C TYR A 334 14.97 -8.54 -10.57
N LEU A 335 14.02 -8.44 -11.51
CA LEU A 335 13.69 -9.56 -12.40
C LEU A 335 14.70 -9.75 -13.53
N VAL A 336 15.27 -8.66 -14.05
CA VAL A 336 16.08 -8.67 -15.28
C VAL A 336 17.57 -8.57 -14.97
N GLY A 337 17.94 -7.82 -13.93
CA GLY A 337 19.34 -7.57 -13.57
C GLY A 337 19.78 -8.19 -12.26
N ASP A 338 18.92 -8.97 -11.58
CA ASP A 338 19.16 -9.51 -10.23
C ASP A 338 19.59 -8.43 -9.22
N VAL A 339 19.15 -7.18 -9.43
CA VAL A 339 19.44 -6.05 -8.54
C VAL A 339 18.51 -6.10 -7.34
N VAL A 340 19.08 -6.39 -6.19
CA VAL A 340 18.36 -6.41 -4.91
C VAL A 340 18.44 -5.03 -4.26
N PRO A 341 17.31 -4.47 -3.78
CA PRO A 341 17.33 -3.22 -3.00
C PRO A 341 18.19 -3.33 -1.74
N GLU A 342 18.81 -2.22 -1.32
CA GLU A 342 19.70 -2.17 -0.14
C GLU A 342 18.96 -2.50 1.17
N CYS A 343 17.66 -2.27 1.21
CA CYS A 343 16.80 -2.41 2.38
C CYS A 343 15.45 -3.03 2.02
N GLY A 344 14.84 -3.74 2.96
CA GLY A 344 13.49 -4.26 2.83
C GLY A 344 12.42 -3.17 2.91
N ARG A 345 12.77 -2.00 3.48
CA ARG A 345 11.94 -0.79 3.54
C ARG A 345 12.72 0.39 2.99
N LEU A 346 12.36 0.83 1.79
CA LEU A 346 12.90 2.01 1.14
C LEU A 346 12.05 3.20 1.56
N VAL A 347 12.55 3.94 2.55
CA VAL A 347 11.79 5.01 3.21
C VAL A 347 11.92 6.29 2.41
N THR A 348 10.79 6.82 1.96
CA THR A 348 10.73 8.10 1.26
C THR A 348 10.94 9.28 2.21
N ARG A 349 11.49 10.39 1.69
CA ARG A 349 11.73 11.61 2.47
C ARG A 349 10.43 12.22 2.98
N ALA A 350 10.53 12.86 4.15
CA ALA A 350 9.42 13.52 4.81
C ALA A 350 9.74 15.01 4.98
N ASP A 351 9.52 15.80 3.93
CA ASP A 351 9.70 17.24 3.99
C ASP A 351 8.57 17.90 4.80
N ILE A 352 8.92 18.83 5.69
CA ILE A 352 7.96 19.60 6.47
C ILE A 352 7.79 20.96 5.81
N VAL A 353 6.57 21.23 5.33
CA VAL A 353 6.23 22.48 4.69
C VAL A 353 5.37 23.34 5.62
N THR A 354 5.81 24.55 5.82
CA THR A 354 5.16 25.61 6.58
C THR A 354 5.07 26.87 5.72
N LYS A 355 4.37 27.89 6.16
CA LYS A 355 4.34 29.18 5.47
C LYS A 355 5.74 29.79 5.24
N LYS A 356 6.76 29.39 6.01
CA LYS A 356 8.12 29.95 5.91
C LYS A 356 8.89 29.42 4.70
N ASN A 357 8.62 28.17 4.26
CA ASN A 357 9.35 27.50 3.19
C ASN A 357 8.45 26.98 2.06
N ILE A 358 7.17 27.32 2.04
CA ILE A 358 6.21 26.85 1.05
C ILE A 358 6.63 27.15 -0.39
N ALA A 359 7.30 28.28 -0.64
CA ALA A 359 7.76 28.68 -1.97
C ALA A 359 8.76 27.71 -2.60
N ASP A 360 9.43 26.88 -1.79
CA ASP A 360 10.38 25.86 -2.27
C ASP A 360 9.64 24.60 -2.78
N PHE A 361 8.35 24.43 -2.43
CA PHE A 361 7.57 23.23 -2.70
C PHE A 361 6.33 23.46 -3.56
N TRP A 362 5.84 24.70 -3.59
CA TRP A 362 4.58 25.02 -4.24
C TRP A 362 4.53 26.46 -4.75
N THR A 363 3.93 26.62 -5.94
CA THR A 363 3.64 27.93 -6.53
C THR A 363 2.14 28.00 -6.81
N PRO A 364 1.44 29.06 -6.36
CA PRO A 364 0.02 29.24 -6.66
C PRO A 364 -0.25 29.20 -8.16
N LYS A 365 -1.28 28.45 -8.56
CA LYS A 365 -1.73 28.36 -9.96
C LYS A 365 -2.68 29.51 -10.31
#